data_14ab454b8c266b5ceb3f7de4ea1db5bc
#
_entry.id   14ab454b8c266b5ceb3f7de4ea1db5bc
#
_cell.length_a   1.000
_cell.length_b   1.000
_cell.length_c   1.000
_cell.angle_alpha   90.00
_cell.angle_beta   90.00
_cell.angle_gamma   90.00
#
_symmetry.space_group_name_H-M   'P 1'
#
loop_
_entity.id
_entity.type
_entity.pdbx_description
1 polymer ?
#
loop_
_entity_poly.entity_id
_entity_poly.type
_entity_poly.pdbx_seq_one_letter_code
_entity_poly.pdbx_strand_id
1 'polypeptide(L)' 'MPQITPPPTGGPADGLAAVVALRELADRMEDAEVERAMREGWSWTEVAQALGVSRQAVHKKHLRRLIDAGIELRRRNG' A
#
# COMPACT_ATOMS: atom_id res chain seq x y z
N MET A 1 14.65 -23.51 4.51
CA MET A 1 13.78 -22.42 4.12
C MET A 1 12.86 -22.89 3.02
N PRO A 2 11.56 -22.75 3.21
CA PRO A 2 10.66 -23.12 2.15
C PRO A 2 10.87 -22.18 0.96
N GLN A 3 11.14 -22.76 -0.16
CA GLN A 3 11.20 -22.01 -1.39
C GLN A 3 9.86 -22.06 -2.06
N ILE A 4 9.39 -20.90 -2.48
CA ILE A 4 8.25 -20.87 -3.36
C ILE A 4 8.79 -21.22 -4.74
N THR A 5 8.60 -22.45 -5.11
CA THR A 5 9.08 -22.94 -6.38
C THR A 5 7.94 -22.87 -7.38
N PRO A 6 8.13 -22.25 -8.53
CA PRO A 6 7.11 -22.27 -9.57
C PRO A 6 6.79 -23.71 -9.98
N PRO A 7 5.57 -24.00 -10.40
CA PRO A 7 5.25 -25.32 -10.94
C PRO A 7 6.21 -25.71 -12.06
N PRO A 8 6.45 -27.01 -12.27
CA PRO A 8 7.37 -27.42 -13.34
C PRO A 8 6.99 -26.93 -14.73
N THR A 9 5.69 -26.69 -14.95
CA THR A 9 5.19 -26.14 -16.21
C THR A 9 5.24 -24.62 -16.24
N GLY A 10 5.56 -23.99 -15.09
CA GLY A 10 5.59 -22.54 -14.98
C GLY A 10 6.88 -22.02 -15.59
N GLY A 11 6.75 -21.19 -16.57
CA GLY A 11 7.89 -20.47 -17.13
C GLY A 11 7.98 -19.08 -16.55
N PRO A 12 8.85 -18.24 -17.13
CA PRO A 12 8.95 -16.84 -16.70
C PRO A 12 7.63 -16.09 -16.74
N ALA A 13 6.75 -16.41 -17.69
CA ALA A 13 5.44 -15.77 -17.79
C ALA A 13 4.59 -16.03 -16.54
N ASP A 14 4.60 -17.26 -16.03
CA ASP A 14 3.86 -17.60 -14.82
C ASP A 14 4.49 -16.97 -13.60
N GLY A 15 5.80 -16.94 -13.53
CA GLY A 15 6.51 -16.27 -12.45
C GLY A 15 6.22 -14.78 -12.42
N LEU A 16 6.21 -14.14 -13.58
CA LEU A 16 5.89 -12.72 -13.67
C LEU A 16 4.43 -12.44 -13.33
N ALA A 17 3.52 -13.33 -13.72
CA ALA A 17 2.11 -13.21 -13.34
C ALA A 17 1.95 -13.28 -11.83
N ALA A 18 2.71 -14.14 -11.16
CA ALA A 18 2.70 -14.22 -9.71
C ALA A 18 3.20 -12.93 -9.07
N VAL A 19 4.22 -12.30 -9.64
CA VAL A 19 4.70 -10.99 -9.16
C VAL A 19 3.60 -9.95 -9.26
N VAL A 20 2.89 -9.92 -10.38
CA VAL A 20 1.77 -8.98 -10.56
C VAL A 20 0.72 -9.20 -9.48
N ALA A 21 0.34 -10.44 -9.23
CA ALA A 21 -0.65 -10.78 -8.22
C ALA A 21 -0.20 -10.35 -6.82
N LEU A 22 1.06 -10.55 -6.50
CA LEU A 22 1.61 -10.14 -5.21
C LEU A 22 1.64 -8.62 -5.05
N ARG A 23 1.95 -7.89 -6.12
CA ARG A 23 1.90 -6.43 -6.09
C ARG A 23 0.49 -5.93 -5.85
N GLU A 24 -0.49 -6.54 -6.49
CA GLU A 24 -1.89 -6.17 -6.29
C GLU A 24 -2.33 -6.43 -4.86
N LEU A 25 -1.91 -7.56 -4.29
CA LEU A 25 -2.20 -7.87 -2.90
C LEU A 25 -1.55 -6.85 -1.97
N ALA A 26 -0.28 -6.52 -2.22
CA ALA A 26 0.42 -5.53 -1.41
C ALA A 26 -0.26 -4.17 -1.49
N ASP A 27 -0.73 -3.77 -2.67
CA ASP A 27 -1.45 -2.50 -2.84
C ASP A 27 -2.75 -2.49 -2.04
N ARG A 28 -3.49 -3.59 -2.05
CA ARG A 28 -4.73 -3.67 -1.25
C ARG A 28 -4.43 -3.61 0.24
N MET A 29 -3.36 -4.26 0.67
CA MET A 29 -2.94 -4.19 2.07
C MET A 29 -2.50 -2.78 2.45
N GLU A 30 -1.76 -2.12 1.57
CA GLU A 30 -1.35 -0.75 1.80
C GLU A 30 -2.57 0.16 1.96
N ASP A 31 -3.54 0.03 1.08
CA ASP A 31 -4.77 0.83 1.15
C ASP A 31 -5.46 0.64 2.51
N ALA A 32 -5.59 -0.59 2.96
CA ALA A 32 -6.24 -0.90 4.22
C ALA A 32 -5.46 -0.35 5.41
N GLU A 33 -4.14 -0.49 5.41
CA GLU A 33 -3.31 -0.05 6.52
C GLU A 33 -3.16 1.47 6.56
N VAL A 34 -3.09 2.14 5.42
CA VAL A 34 -3.09 3.59 5.37
C VAL A 34 -4.41 4.14 5.91
N GLU A 35 -5.52 3.55 5.50
CA GLU A 35 -6.83 3.94 6.01
C GLU A 35 -6.90 3.78 7.53
N ARG A 36 -6.43 2.65 8.04
CA ARG A 36 -6.40 2.38 9.47
C ARG A 36 -5.55 3.42 10.21
N ALA A 37 -4.36 3.71 9.69
CA ALA A 37 -3.48 4.70 10.31
C ALA A 37 -4.13 6.08 10.37
N MET A 38 -4.76 6.50 9.29
CA MET A 38 -5.41 7.80 9.24
C MET A 38 -6.61 7.86 10.19
N ARG A 39 -7.35 6.77 10.34
CA ARG A 39 -8.44 6.70 11.32
C ARG A 39 -7.92 6.81 12.75
N GLU A 40 -6.71 6.32 13.00
CA GLU A 40 -6.07 6.40 14.30
C GLU A 40 -5.38 7.74 14.54
N GLY A 41 -5.46 8.65 13.58
CA GLY A 41 -4.95 10.00 13.73
C GLY A 41 -3.50 10.20 13.31
N TRP A 42 -2.96 9.29 12.54
CA TRP A 42 -1.61 9.45 11.99
C TRP A 42 -1.54 10.62 11.03
N SER A 43 -0.39 11.26 10.96
CA SER A 43 -0.12 12.28 9.95
C SER A 43 0.38 11.61 8.66
N TRP A 44 0.31 12.38 7.57
CA TRP A 44 0.87 11.92 6.30
C TRP A 44 2.38 11.65 6.39
N THR A 45 3.09 12.46 7.18
CA THR A 45 4.52 12.24 7.38
C THR A 45 4.80 10.91 8.06
N GLU A 46 4.02 10.58 9.08
CA GLU A 46 4.17 9.32 9.78
C GLU A 46 3.90 8.12 8.86
N VAL A 47 2.84 8.20 8.08
CA VAL A 47 2.51 7.14 7.13
C VAL A 47 3.63 6.99 6.09
N ALA A 48 4.10 8.11 5.55
CA ALA A 48 5.17 8.09 4.55
C ALA A 48 6.45 7.47 5.11
N GLN A 49 6.81 7.82 6.33
CA GLN A 49 7.99 7.25 6.98
C GLN A 49 7.85 5.73 7.15
N ALA A 50 6.69 5.28 7.57
CA ALA A 50 6.45 3.85 7.75
C ALA A 50 6.53 3.09 6.44
N LEU A 51 6.06 3.68 5.35
CA LEU A 51 6.09 3.06 4.03
C LEU A 51 7.42 3.24 3.30
N GLY A 52 8.29 4.10 3.80
CA GLY A 52 9.57 4.37 3.15
C GLY A 52 9.44 5.17 1.86
N VAL A 53 8.44 6.03 1.77
CA VAL A 53 8.19 6.87 0.60
C VAL A 53 8.09 8.33 1.03
N SER A 54 8.01 9.24 0.06
CA SER A 54 7.83 10.65 0.40
C SER A 54 6.41 10.94 0.84
N ARG A 55 6.25 11.97 1.68
CA ARG A 55 4.93 12.44 2.10
C ARG A 55 4.06 12.78 0.89
N GLN A 56 4.65 13.45 -0.08
CA GLN A 56 3.94 13.85 -1.28
C GLN A 56 3.42 12.66 -2.07
N ALA A 57 4.22 11.60 -2.18
CA ALA A 57 3.83 10.40 -2.90
C ALA A 57 2.65 9.70 -2.25
N VAL A 58 2.68 9.52 -0.93
CA VAL A 58 1.59 8.85 -0.24
C VAL A 58 0.33 9.70 -0.22
N HIS A 59 0.47 11.01 -0.06
CA HIS A 59 -0.64 11.94 -0.11
C HIS A 59 -1.33 11.88 -1.48
N LYS A 60 -0.55 11.99 -2.53
CA LYS A 60 -1.08 11.95 -3.90
C LYS A 60 -1.80 10.64 -4.18
N LYS A 61 -1.25 9.53 -3.70
CA LYS A 61 -1.81 8.21 -3.97
C LYS A 61 -3.11 7.94 -3.22
N HIS A 62 -3.22 8.40 -1.98
CA HIS A 62 -4.29 7.98 -1.09
C HIS A 62 -5.33 9.03 -0.74
N LEU A 63 -5.05 10.32 -0.94
CA LEU A 63 -5.94 11.39 -0.50
C LEU A 63 -7.37 11.23 -1.02
N ARG A 64 -7.52 11.04 -2.32
CA ARG A 64 -8.84 10.97 -2.94
C ARG A 64 -9.66 9.81 -2.37
N ARG A 65 -9.04 8.66 -2.24
CA ARG A 65 -9.71 7.48 -1.73
C ARG A 65 -10.16 7.68 -0.28
N LEU A 66 -9.34 8.32 0.53
CA LEU A 66 -9.67 8.55 1.94
C LEU A 66 -10.81 9.55 2.07
N ILE A 67 -10.82 10.60 1.26
CA ILE A 67 -11.91 11.55 1.24
C ILE A 67 -13.21 10.85 0.83
N ASP A 68 -13.15 10.05 -0.23
CA ASP A 68 -14.32 9.32 -0.73
C ASP A 68 -14.84 8.32 0.32
N ALA A 69 -13.95 7.78 1.14
CA ALA A 69 -14.33 6.87 2.22
C ALA A 69 -14.87 7.59 3.46
N GLY A 70 -14.92 8.92 3.44
CA GLY A 70 -15.45 9.69 4.56
C GLY A 70 -14.53 9.78 5.75
N ILE A 71 -13.24 9.55 5.55
CA ILE A 71 -12.28 9.61 6.64
C ILE A 71 -11.92 11.05 6.93
N GLU A 72 -12.06 11.45 8.19
CA GLU A 72 -11.68 12.77 8.60
C GLU A 72 -10.16 12.88 8.65
N LEU A 73 -9.64 13.80 7.88
CA LEU A 73 -8.20 14.03 7.80
C LEU A 73 -7.84 15.19 8.70
N ARG A 74 -6.85 14.99 9.54
CA ARG A 74 -6.38 16.06 10.41
C ARG A 74 -5.63 17.10 9.60
N ARG A 75 -5.93 18.35 9.87
CA ARG A 75 -5.20 19.46 9.29
C ARG A 75 -3.91 19.68 10.07
N ARG A 76 -2.99 18.79 9.92
CA ARG A 76 -1.68 18.92 10.52
C ARG A 76 -0.62 18.97 9.46
N ASN A 77 0.36 19.81 9.71
CA ASN A 77 1.59 19.74 8.96
C ASN A 77 2.31 18.47 9.40
N GLY A 78 2.30 17.49 8.57
CA GLY A 78 2.90 16.25 9.01
C GLY A 78 3.65 15.55 7.94
#